data_77e8e341f9d9a75ef91a30d0abf0836a
#
_entry.id   77e8e341f9d9a75ef91a30d0abf0836a
#
_cell.length_a   1.000
_cell.length_b   1.000
_cell.length_c   1.000
_cell.angle_alpha   90.00
_cell.angle_beta   90.00
_cell.angle_gamma   90.00
#
_symmetry.space_group_name_H-M   'P 1'
#
loop_
_entity.id
_entity.type
_entity.pdbx_description
1 polymer ?
#
loop_
_entity_poly.entity_id
_entity_poly.type
_entity_poly.pdbx_seq_one_letter_code
_entity_poly.pdbx_strand_id
1 'polypeptide(L)'
;MNFTEYIQSPIAKEVIHNELEHSFIYFKNLNADLKQLFVERTSIFIEQKKFVARQHLDMTDTIRIIISACAVQVTFGLDTFTLDTFEYVVIYPDVYESPVTKQMHKGETNLNGFICLSWKHVLAGLKNPADNYNLGIHEWTHALRFNGINYDQTDYFFDGYINKWVANAMHEFSLLKKGHPSIFRRYGAANIHEFLSVCTEHFFESPDEFKLKAPDLFEQMCILFNQVPGIDKSAQIDVRNALLGVSDIADNKQESPLLTMEASFFRTLLNMGSGLLYFSITLVVLLLQNNVTTTVLAVVVCILALVIMNNKYFTIKFYENNIYLQSGFIESFANKFSINYRSLIKMEIYDGNYDTSVGTVFQLKYYNGSKFLKKTVYCSSIDVPREKIVSLLYKKKVLVRYPN
;
A
#
# COMPACT_ATOMS: atom_id res chain seq x y z
N MET A 1 -29.40 -0.07 16.89
CA MET A 1 -28.98 0.52 18.19
C MET A 1 -29.53 1.92 18.29
N ASN A 2 -29.98 2.34 19.47
CA ASN A 2 -30.35 3.74 19.71
C ASN A 2 -29.12 4.48 20.24
N PHE A 3 -28.64 5.50 19.54
CA PHE A 3 -27.44 6.27 19.86
C PHE A 3 -27.79 7.70 20.38
N THR A 4 -28.88 7.83 21.11
CA THR A 4 -29.34 9.14 21.60
C THR A 4 -28.46 9.72 22.73
N GLU A 5 -27.70 8.89 23.43
CA GLU A 5 -26.82 9.33 24.51
C GLU A 5 -25.35 9.32 24.01
N TYR A 6 -24.80 10.49 23.68
CA TYR A 6 -23.39 10.66 23.33
C TYR A 6 -22.86 11.99 23.89
N ILE A 7 -21.56 12.02 24.14
CA ILE A 7 -20.85 13.21 24.61
C ILE A 7 -19.98 13.77 23.50
N GLN A 8 -20.16 15.05 23.18
CA GLN A 8 -19.41 15.77 22.12
C GLN A 8 -18.69 17.03 22.65
N SER A 9 -18.51 17.18 23.96
CA SER A 9 -17.76 18.32 24.49
C SER A 9 -16.28 18.27 24.11
N PRO A 10 -15.68 19.37 23.65
CA PRO A 10 -14.25 19.43 23.39
C PRO A 10 -13.45 19.22 24.68
N ILE A 11 -12.25 18.64 24.55
CA ILE A 11 -11.30 18.46 25.65
C ILE A 11 -10.08 19.35 25.37
N ALA A 12 -9.62 20.10 26.35
CA ALA A 12 -8.44 20.95 26.21
C ALA A 12 -7.20 20.10 25.87
N LYS A 13 -6.38 20.56 24.91
CA LYS A 13 -5.17 19.83 24.45
C LYS A 13 -4.19 19.56 25.60
N GLU A 14 -4.13 20.42 26.59
CA GLU A 14 -3.30 20.21 27.78
C GLU A 14 -3.78 19.01 28.61
N VAL A 15 -5.10 18.82 28.76
CA VAL A 15 -5.68 17.66 29.43
C VAL A 15 -5.36 16.39 28.67
N ILE A 16 -5.49 16.42 27.35
CA ILE A 16 -5.13 15.29 26.48
C ILE A 16 -3.64 14.95 26.65
N HIS A 17 -2.76 15.96 26.59
CA HIS A 17 -1.31 15.74 26.76
C HIS A 17 -0.98 15.09 28.10
N ASN A 18 -1.53 15.63 29.21
CA ASN A 18 -1.25 15.14 30.54
C ASN A 18 -1.74 13.70 30.76
N GLU A 19 -2.93 13.37 30.26
CA GLU A 19 -3.48 12.01 30.33
C GLU A 19 -2.62 11.03 29.55
N LEU A 20 -2.22 11.40 28.34
CA LEU A 20 -1.37 10.54 27.48
C LEU A 20 0.04 10.37 28.05
N GLU A 21 0.62 11.43 28.62
CA GLU A 21 1.93 11.36 29.28
C GLU A 21 1.87 10.46 30.52
N HIS A 22 0.73 10.40 31.20
CA HIS A 22 0.53 9.52 32.35
C HIS A 22 0.31 8.05 31.95
N SER A 23 -0.54 7.79 30.95
CA SER A 23 -1.17 6.48 30.75
C SER A 23 -0.76 5.76 29.45
N PHE A 24 -0.16 6.46 28.45
CA PHE A 24 -0.01 5.92 27.11
C PHE A 24 1.46 5.77 26.69
N ILE A 25 2.01 4.55 26.78
CA ILE A 25 3.44 4.28 26.59
C ILE A 25 3.95 4.70 25.19
N TYR A 26 3.14 4.48 24.14
CA TYR A 26 3.50 4.90 22.79
C TYR A 26 3.75 6.42 22.72
N PHE A 27 2.87 7.22 23.34
CA PHE A 27 3.00 8.67 23.41
C PHE A 27 4.24 9.11 24.18
N LYS A 28 4.54 8.47 25.33
CA LYS A 28 5.72 8.78 26.14
C LYS A 28 7.01 8.69 25.32
N ASN A 29 7.08 7.75 24.38
CA ASN A 29 8.24 7.47 23.55
C ASN A 29 8.34 8.37 22.30
N LEU A 30 7.38 9.27 22.06
CA LEU A 30 7.45 10.24 20.97
C LEU A 30 8.38 11.41 21.33
N ASN A 31 9.05 12.00 20.34
CA ASN A 31 9.73 13.28 20.49
C ASN A 31 8.70 14.43 20.63
N ALA A 32 9.17 15.64 20.95
CA ALA A 32 8.31 16.78 21.26
C ALA A 32 7.37 17.14 20.10
N ASP A 33 7.89 17.18 18.85
CA ASP A 33 7.11 17.54 17.67
C ASP A 33 6.01 16.50 17.40
N LEU A 34 6.36 15.22 17.49
CA LEU A 34 5.41 14.13 17.32
C LEU A 34 4.38 14.06 18.45
N LYS A 35 4.75 14.41 19.69
CA LYS A 35 3.79 14.56 20.81
C LYS A 35 2.76 15.64 20.51
N GLN A 36 3.21 16.78 20.01
CA GLN A 36 2.29 17.86 19.65
C GLN A 36 1.32 17.42 18.53
N LEU A 37 1.82 16.79 17.47
CA LEU A 37 1.00 16.26 16.40
C LEU A 37 0.02 15.19 16.89
N PHE A 38 0.46 14.31 17.78
CA PHE A 38 -0.38 13.24 18.33
C PHE A 38 -1.54 13.81 19.16
N VAL A 39 -1.27 14.79 20.01
CA VAL A 39 -2.31 15.51 20.79
C VAL A 39 -3.30 16.19 19.86
N GLU A 40 -2.82 16.85 18.81
CA GLU A 40 -3.68 17.51 17.85
C GLU A 40 -4.60 16.53 17.13
N ARG A 41 -4.06 15.42 16.61
CA ARG A 41 -4.86 14.38 15.96
C ARG A 41 -5.85 13.73 16.93
N THR A 42 -5.46 13.50 18.18
CA THR A 42 -6.35 12.96 19.22
C THR A 42 -7.51 13.92 19.51
N SER A 43 -7.25 15.23 19.60
CA SER A 43 -8.30 16.25 19.78
C SER A 43 -9.30 16.24 18.63
N ILE A 44 -8.80 16.27 17.38
CA ILE A 44 -9.64 16.22 16.19
C ILE A 44 -10.47 14.93 16.16
N PHE A 45 -9.85 13.78 16.48
CA PHE A 45 -10.54 12.50 16.49
C PHE A 45 -11.68 12.49 17.53
N ILE A 46 -11.45 13.02 18.74
CA ILE A 46 -12.48 13.15 19.79
C ILE A 46 -13.65 13.99 19.30
N GLU A 47 -13.37 15.12 18.64
CA GLU A 47 -14.41 16.06 18.18
C GLU A 47 -15.28 15.45 17.07
N GLN A 48 -14.72 14.57 16.24
CA GLN A 48 -15.42 13.94 15.12
C GLN A 48 -16.19 12.68 15.51
N LYS A 49 -15.99 12.12 16.71
CA LYS A 49 -16.62 10.86 17.13
C LYS A 49 -17.72 11.07 18.14
N LYS A 50 -18.78 10.26 18.03
CA LYS A 50 -19.89 10.19 18.97
C LYS A 50 -19.65 9.07 19.97
N PHE A 51 -19.22 9.42 21.18
CA PHE A 51 -18.95 8.46 22.25
C PHE A 51 -20.24 8.10 22.98
N VAL A 52 -20.54 6.82 23.09
CA VAL A 52 -21.77 6.29 23.71
C VAL A 52 -21.41 5.30 24.80
N ALA A 53 -21.69 5.67 26.06
CA ALA A 53 -21.56 4.74 27.18
C ALA A 53 -22.73 3.77 27.26
N ARG A 54 -22.49 2.54 27.67
CA ARG A 54 -23.49 1.49 27.89
C ARG A 54 -23.37 0.89 29.28
N GLN A 55 -24.44 0.25 29.74
CA GLN A 55 -24.45 -0.48 31.00
C GLN A 55 -24.02 0.37 32.22
N HIS A 56 -24.52 1.61 32.28
CA HIS A 56 -24.23 2.56 33.38
C HIS A 56 -22.74 2.93 33.53
N LEU A 57 -21.95 2.81 32.45
CA LEU A 57 -20.59 3.32 32.46
C LEU A 57 -20.60 4.85 32.44
N ASP A 58 -19.88 5.48 33.37
CA ASP A 58 -19.64 6.92 33.32
C ASP A 58 -18.61 7.24 32.24
N MET A 59 -19.03 8.01 31.22
CA MET A 59 -18.14 8.46 30.16
C MET A 59 -17.24 9.59 30.66
N THR A 60 -15.99 9.25 30.91
CA THR A 60 -14.98 10.24 31.37
C THR A 60 -14.12 10.72 30.20
N ASP A 61 -13.43 11.87 30.40
CA ASP A 61 -12.46 12.36 29.41
C ASP A 61 -11.31 11.37 29.23
N THR A 62 -10.84 10.72 30.29
CA THR A 62 -9.84 9.63 30.21
C THR A 62 -10.26 8.53 29.22
N ILE A 63 -11.52 8.06 29.29
CA ILE A 63 -12.03 7.04 28.35
C ILE A 63 -11.95 7.54 26.91
N ARG A 64 -12.44 8.76 26.67
CA ARG A 64 -12.45 9.38 25.32
C ARG A 64 -11.03 9.57 24.78
N ILE A 65 -10.12 10.07 25.60
CA ILE A 65 -8.72 10.30 25.23
C ILE A 65 -8.03 8.99 24.89
N ILE A 66 -8.09 8.00 25.77
CA ILE A 66 -7.37 6.73 25.60
C ILE A 66 -7.86 5.95 24.38
N ILE A 67 -9.18 5.86 24.19
CA ILE A 67 -9.74 5.15 23.03
C ILE A 67 -9.39 5.86 21.72
N SER A 68 -9.43 7.19 21.70
CA SER A 68 -8.98 7.98 20.54
C SER A 68 -7.49 7.83 20.28
N ALA A 69 -6.68 7.79 21.33
CA ALA A 69 -5.24 7.57 21.22
C ALA A 69 -4.89 6.22 20.58
N CYS A 70 -5.65 5.16 20.89
CA CYS A 70 -5.47 3.86 20.21
C CYS A 70 -5.73 3.98 18.70
N ALA A 71 -6.77 4.70 18.29
CA ALA A 71 -7.06 4.95 16.89
C ALA A 71 -5.95 5.77 16.21
N VAL A 72 -5.53 6.86 16.87
CA VAL A 72 -4.45 7.72 16.37
C VAL A 72 -3.13 6.97 16.30
N GLN A 73 -2.79 6.10 17.25
CA GLN A 73 -1.58 5.27 17.19
C GLN A 73 -1.55 4.42 15.93
N VAL A 74 -2.65 3.74 15.60
CA VAL A 74 -2.76 2.90 14.41
C VAL A 74 -2.64 3.73 13.12
N THR A 75 -3.16 4.94 13.10
CA THR A 75 -3.22 5.79 11.90
C THR A 75 -2.14 6.89 11.87
N PHE A 76 -1.20 6.93 12.82
CA PHE A 76 -0.33 8.07 13.06
C PHE A 76 0.57 8.46 11.88
N GLY A 77 1.05 7.49 11.10
CA GLY A 77 1.82 7.74 9.89
C GLY A 77 0.97 7.94 8.62
N LEU A 78 -0.36 7.90 8.72
CA LEU A 78 -1.26 7.99 7.57
C LEU A 78 -1.75 9.44 7.36
N ASP A 79 -2.06 9.78 6.11
CA ASP A 79 -2.59 11.10 5.76
C ASP A 79 -4.04 11.26 6.25
N THR A 80 -4.86 10.22 6.10
CA THR A 80 -6.22 10.16 6.62
C THR A 80 -6.26 9.32 7.88
N PHE A 81 -6.65 9.94 9.00
CA PHE A 81 -6.58 9.32 10.32
C PHE A 81 -7.92 9.28 11.06
N THR A 82 -8.94 9.92 10.53
CA THR A 82 -10.21 10.14 11.24
C THR A 82 -11.16 8.96 11.19
N LEU A 83 -10.97 8.01 10.27
CA LEU A 83 -11.78 6.79 10.11
C LEU A 83 -13.29 7.12 10.04
N ASP A 84 -13.66 7.96 9.08
CA ASP A 84 -14.98 8.62 9.02
C ASP A 84 -16.16 7.66 8.87
N THR A 85 -15.93 6.47 8.33
CA THR A 85 -16.94 5.40 8.31
C THR A 85 -17.46 5.05 9.71
N PHE A 86 -16.61 5.19 10.75
CA PHE A 86 -16.93 4.79 12.13
C PHE A 86 -17.23 6.03 12.96
N GLU A 87 -18.45 6.53 12.82
CA GLU A 87 -18.91 7.73 13.54
C GLU A 87 -19.15 7.48 15.03
N TYR A 88 -19.67 6.29 15.37
CA TYR A 88 -20.06 5.95 16.73
C TYR A 88 -19.03 5.06 17.42
N VAL A 89 -18.60 5.47 18.63
CA VAL A 89 -17.71 4.72 19.51
C VAL A 89 -18.48 4.32 20.76
N VAL A 90 -18.86 3.05 20.83
CA VAL A 90 -19.72 2.51 21.89
C VAL A 90 -18.86 1.80 22.92
N ILE A 91 -18.96 2.23 24.19
CA ILE A 91 -18.11 1.73 25.26
C ILE A 91 -18.95 0.97 26.28
N TYR A 92 -18.52 -0.26 26.56
CA TYR A 92 -19.06 -1.11 27.61
C TYR A 92 -18.07 -1.22 28.76
N PRO A 93 -18.52 -1.36 30.03
CA PRO A 93 -17.60 -1.53 31.16
C PRO A 93 -16.78 -2.82 31.08
N ASP A 94 -17.36 -3.92 30.64
CA ASP A 94 -16.77 -5.26 30.48
C ASP A 94 -17.27 -5.94 29.20
N VAL A 95 -17.11 -7.26 29.07
CA VAL A 95 -17.69 -8.06 27.98
C VAL A 95 -19.20 -7.82 27.87
N TYR A 96 -19.71 -7.85 26.66
CA TYR A 96 -21.11 -7.57 26.40
C TYR A 96 -21.67 -8.53 25.35
N GLU A 97 -22.97 -8.79 25.41
CA GLU A 97 -23.67 -9.51 24.35
C GLU A 97 -23.91 -8.58 23.16
N SER A 98 -23.34 -8.93 21.99
CA SER A 98 -23.58 -8.16 20.77
C SER A 98 -25.04 -8.26 20.35
N PRO A 99 -25.72 -7.14 20.11
CA PRO A 99 -27.10 -7.14 19.59
C PRO A 99 -27.19 -7.71 18.15
N VAL A 100 -26.06 -7.76 17.44
CA VAL A 100 -25.96 -8.24 16.05
C VAL A 100 -25.71 -9.75 16.02
N THR A 101 -24.62 -10.21 16.67
CA THR A 101 -24.17 -11.61 16.61
C THR A 101 -24.80 -12.50 17.68
N LYS A 102 -25.40 -11.91 18.74
CA LYS A 102 -25.92 -12.61 19.92
C LYS A 102 -24.84 -13.43 20.67
N GLN A 103 -23.60 -13.03 20.54
CA GLN A 103 -22.44 -13.64 21.20
C GLN A 103 -21.80 -12.64 22.16
N MET A 104 -21.03 -13.16 23.10
CA MET A 104 -20.25 -12.34 24.04
C MET A 104 -18.99 -11.82 23.34
N HIS A 105 -18.80 -10.50 23.36
CA HIS A 105 -17.67 -9.81 22.74
C HIS A 105 -16.92 -8.94 23.73
N LYS A 106 -15.61 -8.76 23.48
CA LYS A 106 -14.77 -7.74 24.12
C LYS A 106 -14.70 -6.47 23.28
N GLY A 107 -14.68 -6.65 21.96
CA GLY A 107 -14.70 -5.62 20.94
C GLY A 107 -15.44 -6.09 19.70
N GLU A 108 -15.93 -5.16 18.90
CA GLU A 108 -16.62 -5.43 17.64
C GLU A 108 -16.54 -4.19 16.74
N THR A 109 -15.96 -4.35 15.57
CA THR A 109 -15.98 -3.35 14.51
C THR A 109 -17.06 -3.70 13.49
N ASN A 110 -18.06 -2.82 13.33
CA ASN A 110 -19.23 -3.09 12.51
C ASN A 110 -19.35 -2.13 11.34
N LEU A 111 -19.52 -2.67 10.14
CA LEU A 111 -19.64 -1.90 8.89
C LEU A 111 -20.84 -0.93 8.82
N ASN A 112 -21.76 -1.01 9.78
CA ASN A 112 -22.84 -0.02 9.94
C ASN A 112 -22.36 1.29 10.63
N GLY A 113 -21.05 1.53 10.73
CA GLY A 113 -20.50 2.79 11.19
C GLY A 113 -20.27 2.90 12.69
N PHE A 114 -20.18 1.80 13.40
CA PHE A 114 -19.87 1.82 14.82
C PHE A 114 -18.78 0.82 15.22
N ILE A 115 -18.06 1.18 16.27
CA ILE A 115 -17.09 0.32 16.94
C ILE A 115 -17.52 0.19 18.40
N CYS A 116 -17.53 -1.05 18.91
CA CYS A 116 -17.83 -1.33 20.31
C CYS A 116 -16.57 -1.81 21.02
N LEU A 117 -16.31 -1.31 22.23
CA LEU A 117 -15.12 -1.63 23.01
C LEU A 117 -15.47 -1.87 24.48
N SER A 118 -14.87 -2.92 25.05
CA SER A 118 -14.88 -3.11 26.51
C SER A 118 -13.77 -2.28 27.13
N TRP A 119 -14.14 -1.32 27.97
CA TRP A 119 -13.19 -0.45 28.67
C TRP A 119 -12.19 -1.24 29.52
N LYS A 120 -12.66 -2.23 30.27
CA LYS A 120 -11.82 -3.13 31.06
C LYS A 120 -10.71 -3.79 30.21
N HIS A 121 -11.03 -4.22 29.00
CA HIS A 121 -10.07 -4.92 28.13
C HIS A 121 -9.14 -3.94 27.39
N VAL A 122 -9.60 -2.74 27.06
CA VAL A 122 -8.72 -1.65 26.57
C VAL A 122 -7.68 -1.31 27.64
N LEU A 123 -8.11 -1.10 28.90
CA LEU A 123 -7.19 -0.86 30.01
C LEU A 123 -6.21 -2.03 30.26
N ALA A 124 -6.66 -3.26 30.07
CA ALA A 124 -5.78 -4.42 30.23
C ALA A 124 -4.63 -4.41 29.23
N GLY A 125 -4.90 -4.10 27.96
CA GLY A 125 -3.87 -3.96 26.94
C GLY A 125 -2.87 -2.84 27.22
N LEU A 126 -3.32 -1.71 27.78
CA LEU A 126 -2.41 -0.63 28.15
C LEU A 126 -1.51 -0.97 29.35
N LYS A 127 -2.00 -1.81 30.28
CA LYS A 127 -1.22 -2.22 31.45
C LYS A 127 -0.10 -3.20 31.11
N ASN A 128 -0.28 -3.99 30.05
CA ASN A 128 0.68 -5.00 29.61
C ASN A 128 1.14 -4.70 28.17
N PRO A 129 1.94 -3.67 27.95
CA PRO A 129 2.26 -3.16 26.60
C PRO A 129 3.22 -4.05 25.78
N ALA A 130 3.49 -5.28 26.25
CA ALA A 130 4.40 -6.24 25.60
C ALA A 130 3.83 -7.67 25.57
N ASP A 131 2.53 -7.87 25.81
CA ASP A 131 1.92 -9.20 25.76
C ASP A 131 1.26 -9.51 24.41
N ASN A 132 1.33 -8.57 23.47
CA ASN A 132 0.77 -8.66 22.13
C ASN A 132 -0.75 -8.90 22.13
N TYR A 133 -1.44 -8.33 23.12
CA TYR A 133 -2.87 -8.41 23.30
C TYR A 133 -3.50 -7.05 23.63
N ASN A 134 -3.80 -6.26 22.62
CA ASN A 134 -4.32 -4.89 22.78
C ASN A 134 -5.63 -4.71 22.02
N LEU A 135 -6.75 -4.74 22.77
CA LEU A 135 -8.09 -4.62 22.18
C LEU A 135 -8.27 -3.31 21.39
N GLY A 136 -7.72 -2.21 21.89
CA GLY A 136 -7.83 -0.90 21.23
C GLY A 136 -7.14 -0.94 19.85
N ILE A 137 -5.89 -1.39 19.80
CA ILE A 137 -5.14 -1.54 18.53
C ILE A 137 -5.86 -2.53 17.60
N HIS A 138 -6.34 -3.65 18.12
CA HIS A 138 -7.02 -4.70 17.36
C HIS A 138 -8.23 -4.16 16.61
N GLU A 139 -9.17 -3.56 17.33
CA GLU A 139 -10.44 -3.10 16.75
C GLU A 139 -10.25 -1.90 15.82
N TRP A 140 -9.33 -0.97 16.16
CA TRP A 140 -9.03 0.13 15.26
C TRP A 140 -8.28 -0.30 13.99
N THR A 141 -7.57 -1.43 14.02
CA THR A 141 -7.02 -2.05 12.80
C THR A 141 -8.12 -2.59 11.89
N HIS A 142 -9.17 -3.22 12.45
CA HIS A 142 -10.35 -3.59 11.69
C HIS A 142 -11.04 -2.36 11.10
N ALA A 143 -11.22 -1.31 11.90
CA ALA A 143 -11.82 -0.06 11.44
C ALA A 143 -11.01 0.55 10.29
N LEU A 144 -9.69 0.63 10.38
CA LEU A 144 -8.83 1.11 9.31
C LEU A 144 -8.99 0.25 8.04
N ARG A 145 -9.00 -1.08 8.18
CA ARG A 145 -9.16 -2.01 7.05
C ARG A 145 -10.50 -1.86 6.33
N PHE A 146 -11.55 -1.51 7.06
CA PHE A 146 -12.92 -1.41 6.54
C PHE A 146 -13.34 0.03 6.19
N ASN A 147 -12.55 1.04 6.56
CA ASN A 147 -12.90 2.45 6.33
C ASN A 147 -13.17 2.79 4.86
N GLY A 148 -12.43 2.15 3.92
CA GLY A 148 -12.57 2.38 2.48
C GLY A 148 -13.73 1.69 1.78
N ILE A 149 -14.46 0.83 2.47
CA ILE A 149 -15.52 0.06 1.79
C ILE A 149 -16.71 0.93 1.40
N ASN A 150 -16.99 1.99 2.17
CA ASN A 150 -18.20 2.80 2.02
C ASN A 150 -17.97 4.28 1.65
N TYR A 151 -16.73 4.79 1.67
CA TYR A 151 -16.42 6.21 1.45
C TYR A 151 -15.11 6.41 0.70
N ASP A 152 -15.05 7.46 -0.12
CA ASP A 152 -13.86 7.89 -0.88
C ASP A 152 -12.72 8.48 0.00
N GLN A 153 -12.83 8.44 1.33
CA GLN A 153 -11.94 9.11 2.28
C GLN A 153 -11.00 8.14 3.00
N THR A 154 -10.45 7.17 2.29
CA THR A 154 -9.44 6.28 2.87
C THR A 154 -8.03 6.81 2.63
N ASP A 155 -7.08 6.34 3.45
CA ASP A 155 -5.68 6.53 3.10
C ASP A 155 -5.40 5.85 1.77
N TYR A 156 -5.17 6.67 0.75
CA TYR A 156 -5.00 6.21 -0.62
C TYR A 156 -3.91 5.17 -0.77
N PHE A 157 -2.84 5.28 0.03
CA PHE A 157 -1.76 4.31 -0.01
C PHE A 157 -2.15 3.01 0.69
N PHE A 158 -2.76 3.07 1.87
CA PHE A 158 -3.17 1.89 2.61
C PHE A 158 -4.03 0.97 1.75
N ASP A 159 -5.07 1.50 1.11
CA ASP A 159 -5.96 0.73 0.23
C ASP A 159 -5.27 0.20 -1.01
N GLY A 160 -4.36 0.98 -1.57
CA GLY A 160 -3.58 0.57 -2.73
C GLY A 160 -2.59 -0.55 -2.44
N TYR A 161 -2.01 -0.56 -1.23
CA TYR A 161 -0.93 -1.46 -0.82
C TYR A 161 -1.40 -2.72 -0.10
N ILE A 162 -2.56 -2.68 0.57
CA ILE A 162 -3.03 -3.77 1.44
C ILE A 162 -3.08 -5.14 0.73
N ASN A 163 -3.46 -5.18 -0.55
CA ASN A 163 -3.49 -6.43 -1.30
C ASN A 163 -2.08 -7.02 -1.52
N LYS A 164 -1.05 -6.18 -1.65
CA LYS A 164 0.34 -6.63 -1.70
C LYS A 164 0.78 -7.17 -0.35
N TRP A 165 0.43 -6.48 0.74
CA TRP A 165 0.65 -6.96 2.10
C TRP A 165 -0.01 -8.33 2.31
N VAL A 166 -1.28 -8.50 1.96
CA VAL A 166 -2.00 -9.79 2.07
C VAL A 166 -1.27 -10.89 1.31
N ALA A 167 -0.87 -10.66 0.06
CA ALA A 167 -0.17 -11.66 -0.74
C ALA A 167 1.14 -12.13 -0.08
N ASN A 168 1.88 -11.22 0.54
CA ASN A 168 3.13 -11.53 1.22
C ASN A 168 2.91 -12.17 2.61
N ALA A 169 1.86 -11.75 3.32
CA ALA A 169 1.49 -12.30 4.62
C ALA A 169 0.94 -13.74 4.54
N MET A 170 0.49 -14.20 3.36
CA MET A 170 -0.11 -15.52 3.16
C MET A 170 0.81 -16.68 3.58
N HIS A 171 2.12 -16.51 3.49
CA HIS A 171 3.06 -17.54 3.95
C HIS A 171 2.94 -17.74 5.47
N GLU A 172 3.13 -16.68 6.25
CA GLU A 172 3.05 -16.70 7.71
C GLU A 172 1.64 -17.10 8.19
N PHE A 173 0.60 -16.55 7.56
CA PHE A 173 -0.79 -16.89 7.82
C PHE A 173 -1.04 -18.41 7.61
N SER A 174 -0.53 -19.00 6.52
CA SER A 174 -0.70 -20.42 6.23
C SER A 174 0.03 -21.30 7.22
N LEU A 175 1.23 -20.93 7.67
CA LEU A 175 1.97 -21.64 8.71
C LEU A 175 1.21 -21.61 10.02
N LEU A 176 0.72 -20.42 10.44
CA LEU A 176 -0.08 -20.27 11.65
C LEU A 176 -1.36 -21.12 11.59
N LYS A 177 -2.07 -21.11 10.45
CA LYS A 177 -3.28 -21.91 10.23
C LYS A 177 -3.04 -23.42 10.32
N LYS A 178 -1.87 -23.89 9.87
CA LYS A 178 -1.44 -25.30 9.98
C LYS A 178 -0.95 -25.66 11.38
N GLY A 179 -0.87 -24.70 12.30
CA GLY A 179 -0.44 -24.91 13.68
C GLY A 179 1.07 -24.96 13.88
N HIS A 180 1.86 -24.47 12.92
CA HIS A 180 3.30 -24.33 13.12
C HIS A 180 3.60 -23.29 14.22
N PRO A 181 4.75 -23.42 14.91
CA PRO A 181 5.21 -22.41 15.86
C PRO A 181 5.29 -21.03 15.19
N SER A 182 4.74 -20.02 15.83
CA SER A 182 4.68 -18.64 15.35
C SER A 182 4.75 -17.69 16.52
N ILE A 183 5.25 -16.49 16.28
CA ILE A 183 5.18 -15.38 17.23
C ILE A 183 3.75 -14.82 17.32
N PHE A 184 2.93 -15.05 16.30
CA PHE A 184 1.56 -14.55 16.25
C PHE A 184 0.60 -15.48 17.00
N ARG A 185 -0.36 -14.88 17.70
CA ARG A 185 -1.41 -15.61 18.42
C ARG A 185 -2.25 -16.47 17.47
N ARG A 186 -2.67 -17.65 17.91
CA ARG A 186 -3.52 -18.57 17.12
C ARG A 186 -4.83 -17.95 16.65
N TYR A 187 -5.33 -16.95 17.36
CA TYR A 187 -6.51 -16.20 16.96
C TYR A 187 -6.38 -15.56 15.56
N GLY A 188 -5.18 -15.11 15.20
CA GLY A 188 -4.88 -14.61 13.85
C GLY A 188 -5.10 -15.63 12.72
N ALA A 189 -5.19 -16.94 13.04
CA ALA A 189 -5.46 -17.98 12.03
C ALA A 189 -6.94 -18.06 11.59
N ALA A 190 -7.86 -17.34 12.24
CA ALA A 190 -9.28 -17.36 11.93
C ALA A 190 -9.56 -16.87 10.49
N ASN A 191 -8.98 -15.73 10.13
CA ASN A 191 -9.01 -15.18 8.78
C ASN A 191 -7.92 -14.11 8.63
N ILE A 192 -7.72 -13.62 7.40
CA ILE A 192 -6.65 -12.67 7.08
C ILE A 192 -6.84 -11.28 7.73
N HIS A 193 -8.07 -10.91 8.08
CA HIS A 193 -8.35 -9.65 8.78
C HIS A 193 -7.92 -9.73 10.25
N GLU A 194 -8.23 -10.86 10.91
CA GLU A 194 -7.74 -11.15 12.26
C GLU A 194 -6.21 -11.27 12.28
N PHE A 195 -5.62 -11.86 11.24
CA PHE A 195 -4.18 -11.91 11.13
C PHE A 195 -3.54 -10.53 11.05
N LEU A 196 -4.12 -9.61 10.27
CA LEU A 196 -3.66 -8.23 10.21
C LEU A 196 -3.74 -7.56 11.60
N SER A 197 -4.86 -7.70 12.32
CA SER A 197 -5.01 -7.11 13.65
C SER A 197 -3.99 -7.68 14.65
N VAL A 198 -3.79 -8.99 14.66
CA VAL A 198 -2.76 -9.63 15.49
C VAL A 198 -1.34 -9.17 15.13
N CYS A 199 -1.04 -9.04 13.83
CA CYS A 199 0.24 -8.47 13.39
C CYS A 199 0.40 -7.03 13.85
N THR A 200 -0.68 -6.22 13.83
CA THR A 200 -0.65 -4.82 14.27
C THR A 200 -0.44 -4.70 15.77
N GLU A 201 -1.08 -5.53 16.58
CA GLU A 201 -0.80 -5.60 18.00
C GLU A 201 0.69 -5.90 18.27
N HIS A 202 1.24 -6.93 17.61
CA HIS A 202 2.65 -7.31 17.74
C HIS A 202 3.60 -6.22 17.23
N PHE A 203 3.23 -5.55 16.16
CA PHE A 203 3.99 -4.45 15.56
C PHE A 203 4.21 -3.28 16.53
N PHE A 204 3.19 -2.94 17.31
CA PHE A 204 3.28 -1.84 18.27
C PHE A 204 3.82 -2.25 19.64
N GLU A 205 3.59 -3.48 20.09
CA GLU A 205 3.95 -3.92 21.42
C GLU A 205 5.29 -4.66 21.51
N SER A 206 5.67 -5.38 20.46
CA SER A 206 6.92 -6.15 20.42
C SER A 206 7.64 -6.02 19.07
N PRO A 207 7.95 -4.77 18.61
CA PRO A 207 8.51 -4.51 17.29
C PRO A 207 9.87 -5.18 17.07
N ASP A 208 10.72 -5.27 18.08
CA ASP A 208 12.04 -5.87 17.97
C ASP A 208 11.96 -7.39 17.77
N GLU A 209 11.08 -8.07 18.50
CA GLU A 209 10.81 -9.49 18.27
C GLU A 209 10.22 -9.72 16.88
N PHE A 210 9.27 -8.91 16.46
CA PHE A 210 8.65 -9.02 15.14
C PHE A 210 9.70 -8.82 14.04
N LYS A 211 10.53 -7.77 14.14
CA LYS A 211 11.61 -7.49 13.19
C LYS A 211 12.62 -8.63 13.11
N LEU A 212 12.95 -9.24 14.24
CA LEU A 212 13.89 -10.36 14.30
C LEU A 212 13.33 -11.63 13.69
N LYS A 213 12.07 -11.97 13.97
CA LYS A 213 11.47 -13.27 13.62
C LYS A 213 10.79 -13.27 12.26
N ALA A 214 10.25 -12.14 11.82
CA ALA A 214 9.59 -11.99 10.53
C ALA A 214 9.93 -10.63 9.88
N PRO A 215 11.23 -10.40 9.53
CA PRO A 215 11.73 -9.09 9.10
C PRO A 215 11.04 -8.56 7.86
N ASP A 216 10.74 -9.41 6.90
CA ASP A 216 10.05 -9.00 5.66
C ASP A 216 8.62 -8.51 5.94
N LEU A 217 7.88 -9.20 6.81
CA LEU A 217 6.53 -8.82 7.17
C LEU A 217 6.54 -7.54 8.04
N PHE A 218 7.53 -7.42 8.94
CA PHE A 218 7.73 -6.20 9.72
C PHE A 218 7.98 -4.97 8.84
N GLU A 219 8.89 -5.08 7.85
CA GLU A 219 9.15 -3.98 6.91
C GLU A 219 7.87 -3.57 6.15
N GLN A 220 7.06 -4.55 5.76
CA GLN A 220 5.80 -4.28 5.08
C GLN A 220 4.77 -3.62 5.99
N MET A 221 4.75 -3.93 7.28
CA MET A 221 3.94 -3.18 8.26
C MET A 221 4.43 -1.72 8.36
N CYS A 222 5.75 -1.49 8.41
CA CYS A 222 6.31 -0.12 8.38
C CYS A 222 5.86 0.65 7.13
N ILE A 223 5.86 0.03 5.98
CA ILE A 223 5.40 0.64 4.73
C ILE A 223 3.88 0.91 4.78
N LEU A 224 3.10 -0.07 5.22
CA LEU A 224 1.64 0.02 5.27
C LEU A 224 1.16 1.13 6.19
N PHE A 225 1.70 1.20 7.40
CA PHE A 225 1.36 2.19 8.41
C PHE A 225 2.16 3.48 8.30
N ASN A 226 3.15 3.55 7.39
CA ASN A 226 4.06 4.70 7.23
C ASN A 226 4.75 5.12 8.53
N GLN A 227 5.06 4.15 9.38
CA GLN A 227 5.74 4.40 10.67
C GLN A 227 6.62 3.22 11.08
N VAL A 228 7.63 3.50 11.88
CA VAL A 228 8.41 2.50 12.62
C VAL A 228 8.13 2.73 14.08
N PRO A 229 7.48 1.81 14.79
CA PRO A 229 7.26 1.95 16.22
C PRO A 229 8.58 1.86 16.98
N GLY A 230 8.72 2.65 18.03
CA GLY A 230 9.88 2.62 18.93
C GLY A 230 9.46 2.20 20.33
N ILE A 231 10.23 1.30 20.96
CA ILE A 231 10.07 0.98 22.38
C ILE A 231 11.06 1.81 23.21
N ASP A 232 12.35 1.77 22.83
CA ASP A 232 13.42 2.50 23.53
C ASP A 232 13.88 3.76 22.76
N LYS A 233 13.29 4.03 21.61
CA LYS A 233 13.59 5.16 20.73
C LYS A 233 12.29 5.78 20.26
N SER A 234 12.32 7.08 19.94
CA SER A 234 11.17 7.73 19.35
C SER A 234 10.67 7.00 18.10
N ALA A 235 9.37 6.78 18.01
CA ALA A 235 8.75 6.30 16.79
C ALA A 235 9.08 7.24 15.61
N GLN A 236 9.17 6.67 14.41
CA GLN A 236 9.42 7.43 13.19
C GLN A 236 8.18 7.34 12.30
N ILE A 237 7.77 8.46 11.75
CA ILE A 237 6.74 8.54 10.70
C ILE A 237 7.36 9.00 9.38
N ASP A 238 6.60 8.93 8.29
CA ASP A 238 7.03 9.29 6.93
C ASP A 238 8.19 8.45 6.39
N VAL A 239 8.25 7.20 6.81
CA VAL A 239 9.31 6.23 6.45
C VAL A 239 9.05 5.51 5.12
N ARG A 240 7.82 5.55 4.62
CA ARG A 240 7.33 4.79 3.47
C ARG A 240 8.19 4.98 2.22
N ASN A 241 8.45 6.24 1.85
CA ASN A 241 9.18 6.54 0.62
C ASN A 241 10.62 6.02 0.65
N ALA A 242 11.27 6.13 1.81
CA ALA A 242 12.62 5.58 2.00
C ALA A 242 12.63 4.05 1.90
N LEU A 243 11.67 3.39 2.55
CA LEU A 243 11.56 1.92 2.54
C LEU A 243 11.18 1.38 1.15
N LEU A 244 10.38 2.12 0.38
CA LEU A 244 10.02 1.74 -0.99
C LEU A 244 11.13 2.03 -2.01
N GLY A 245 12.17 2.78 -1.62
CA GLY A 245 13.24 3.19 -2.53
C GLY A 245 12.71 4.07 -3.67
N VAL A 246 11.81 5.00 -3.35
CA VAL A 246 11.21 5.94 -4.31
C VAL A 246 12.14 7.12 -4.61
N SER A 247 13.43 6.90 -4.77
CA SER A 247 14.34 7.90 -5.31
C SER A 247 14.49 7.69 -6.81
N ASP A 248 14.82 8.75 -7.55
CA ASP A 248 15.16 8.69 -8.97
C ASP A 248 16.35 7.75 -9.18
N ILE A 249 16.05 6.47 -9.39
CA ILE A 249 17.07 5.46 -9.62
C ILE A 249 17.46 5.58 -11.10
N ALA A 250 18.59 6.23 -11.33
CA ALA A 250 19.27 6.16 -12.61
C ALA A 250 19.60 4.70 -12.94
N ASP A 251 19.67 4.37 -14.23
CA ASP A 251 20.14 3.07 -14.73
C ASP A 251 21.45 2.72 -14.01
N ASN A 252 21.46 1.64 -13.26
CA ASN A 252 22.61 1.20 -12.51
C ASN A 252 23.60 0.54 -13.48
N LYS A 253 24.35 1.35 -14.21
CA LYS A 253 25.32 0.91 -15.23
C LYS A 253 26.40 -0.04 -14.71
N GLN A 254 26.48 -0.27 -13.40
CA GLN A 254 27.47 -1.14 -12.77
C GLN A 254 26.98 -2.57 -12.50
N GLU A 255 25.67 -2.83 -12.51
CA GLU A 255 25.13 -4.17 -12.27
C GLU A 255 24.71 -4.84 -13.57
N SER A 256 25.06 -6.13 -13.74
CA SER A 256 24.53 -6.92 -14.83
C SER A 256 23.07 -7.26 -14.59
N PRO A 257 22.17 -7.10 -15.57
CA PRO A 257 20.78 -7.46 -15.39
C PRO A 257 20.62 -8.97 -15.21
N LEU A 258 19.73 -9.38 -14.31
CA LEU A 258 19.34 -10.79 -14.10
C LEU A 258 18.61 -11.35 -15.33
N LEU A 259 17.86 -10.50 -15.99
CA LEU A 259 17.11 -10.83 -17.20
C LEU A 259 16.97 -9.58 -18.06
N THR A 260 17.19 -9.72 -19.36
CA THR A 260 16.95 -8.65 -20.33
C THR A 260 15.91 -9.13 -21.34
N MET A 261 14.93 -8.28 -21.62
CA MET A 261 13.94 -8.45 -22.65
C MET A 261 14.05 -7.28 -23.60
N GLU A 262 14.31 -7.57 -24.86
CA GLU A 262 14.40 -6.56 -25.92
C GLU A 262 13.37 -6.84 -26.98
N ALA A 263 12.70 -5.79 -27.46
CA ALA A 263 11.88 -5.91 -28.64
C ALA A 263 12.81 -6.16 -29.85
N SER A 264 12.56 -7.22 -30.58
CA SER A 264 13.31 -7.45 -31.80
C SER A 264 13.05 -6.32 -32.81
N PHE A 265 14.10 -5.58 -33.18
CA PHE A 265 14.00 -4.51 -34.20
C PHE A 265 13.34 -5.02 -35.48
N PHE A 266 13.75 -6.19 -35.94
CA PHE A 266 13.26 -6.80 -37.19
C PHE A 266 11.77 -7.18 -37.09
N ARG A 267 11.32 -7.73 -35.95
CA ARG A 267 9.90 -8.05 -35.73
C ARG A 267 9.06 -6.80 -35.52
N THR A 268 9.60 -5.78 -34.87
CA THR A 268 8.93 -4.49 -34.74
C THR A 268 8.71 -3.85 -36.10
N LEU A 269 9.72 -3.95 -36.99
CA LEU A 269 9.64 -3.51 -38.36
C LEU A 269 8.61 -4.32 -39.18
N LEU A 270 8.59 -5.65 -39.04
CA LEU A 270 7.64 -6.54 -39.72
C LEU A 270 6.20 -6.32 -39.26
N ASN A 271 5.99 -6.06 -37.96
CA ASN A 271 4.66 -5.76 -37.38
C ASN A 271 4.11 -4.39 -37.78
N MET A 272 4.93 -3.51 -38.33
CA MET A 272 4.50 -2.27 -38.99
C MET A 272 4.06 -2.47 -40.46
N GLY A 273 4.09 -3.68 -40.95
CA GLY A 273 3.86 -4.22 -42.30
C GLY A 273 3.13 -3.33 -43.32
N SER A 274 1.82 -3.18 -43.20
CA SER A 274 1.04 -2.34 -44.14
C SER A 274 1.40 -0.86 -44.03
N GLY A 275 1.68 -0.35 -42.84
CA GLY A 275 2.09 1.04 -42.61
C GLY A 275 3.43 1.36 -43.28
N LEU A 276 4.42 0.45 -43.19
CA LEU A 276 5.72 0.61 -43.86
C LEU A 276 5.61 0.54 -45.40
N LEU A 277 4.71 -0.31 -45.91
CA LEU A 277 4.48 -0.39 -47.34
C LEU A 277 3.87 0.93 -47.86
N TYR A 278 2.82 1.44 -47.22
CA TYR A 278 2.24 2.74 -47.56
C TYR A 278 3.26 3.87 -47.44
N PHE A 279 4.06 3.83 -46.39
CA PHE A 279 5.13 4.78 -46.14
C PHE A 279 6.18 4.76 -47.26
N SER A 280 6.64 3.56 -47.65
CA SER A 280 7.64 3.38 -48.73
C SER A 280 7.11 3.85 -50.07
N ILE A 281 5.86 3.52 -50.41
CA ILE A 281 5.20 3.97 -51.61
C ILE A 281 5.07 5.49 -51.63
N THR A 282 4.59 6.08 -50.54
CA THR A 282 4.42 7.54 -50.40
C THR A 282 5.77 8.25 -50.54
N LEU A 283 6.82 7.71 -49.92
CA LEU A 283 8.17 8.25 -49.99
C LEU A 283 8.72 8.22 -51.41
N VAL A 284 8.55 7.09 -52.12
CA VAL A 284 8.98 6.96 -53.52
C VAL A 284 8.23 7.94 -54.40
N VAL A 285 6.93 8.07 -54.28
CA VAL A 285 6.09 9.04 -55.04
C VAL A 285 6.53 10.48 -54.79
N LEU A 286 6.83 10.84 -53.56
CA LEU A 286 7.30 12.17 -53.19
C LEU A 286 8.69 12.46 -53.77
N LEU A 287 9.60 11.51 -53.76
CA LEU A 287 10.94 11.64 -54.29
C LEU A 287 10.94 11.74 -55.82
N LEU A 288 10.01 11.07 -56.53
CA LEU A 288 9.88 11.13 -57.98
C LEU A 288 9.38 12.45 -58.52
N GLN A 289 8.74 13.27 -57.70
CA GLN A 289 8.21 14.59 -58.10
C GLN A 289 9.28 15.71 -58.20
N ASN A 290 10.50 15.45 -57.78
CA ASN A 290 11.71 16.30 -57.90
C ASN A 290 11.49 17.80 -57.60
N ASN A 291 10.69 18.07 -56.54
CA ASN A 291 10.35 19.43 -56.10
C ASN A 291 10.81 19.59 -54.64
N VAL A 292 11.34 20.78 -54.29
CA VAL A 292 11.82 21.08 -52.95
C VAL A 292 10.74 20.83 -51.88
N THR A 293 9.50 21.17 -52.16
CA THR A 293 8.37 20.99 -51.23
C THR A 293 8.11 19.51 -50.96
N THR A 294 8.17 18.67 -51.97
CA THR A 294 7.96 17.23 -51.84
C THR A 294 9.13 16.55 -51.16
N THR A 295 10.35 17.03 -51.34
CA THR A 295 11.54 16.55 -50.64
C THR A 295 11.45 16.88 -49.16
N VAL A 296 11.04 18.10 -48.78
CA VAL A 296 10.83 18.50 -47.36
C VAL A 296 9.74 17.62 -46.74
N LEU A 297 8.62 17.39 -47.43
CA LEU A 297 7.54 16.56 -46.96
C LEU A 297 8.00 15.11 -46.74
N ALA A 298 8.81 14.55 -47.64
CA ALA A 298 9.40 13.23 -47.53
C ALA A 298 10.30 13.09 -46.28
N VAL A 299 11.12 14.12 -45.99
CA VAL A 299 11.95 14.16 -44.79
C VAL A 299 11.09 14.20 -43.53
N VAL A 300 10.03 15.03 -43.51
CA VAL A 300 9.11 15.08 -42.37
C VAL A 300 8.42 13.73 -42.13
N VAL A 301 7.97 13.08 -43.18
CA VAL A 301 7.36 11.73 -43.14
C VAL A 301 8.36 10.70 -42.61
N CYS A 302 9.63 10.76 -43.04
CA CYS A 302 10.70 9.88 -42.52
C CYS A 302 10.94 10.11 -41.01
N ILE A 303 10.98 11.36 -40.58
CA ILE A 303 11.16 11.70 -39.17
C ILE A 303 9.98 11.17 -38.33
N LEU A 304 8.74 11.37 -38.80
CA LEU A 304 7.55 10.84 -38.14
C LEU A 304 7.56 9.33 -38.01
N ALA A 305 7.97 8.62 -39.08
CA ALA A 305 8.10 7.16 -39.02
C ALA A 305 9.17 6.72 -38.01
N LEU A 306 10.32 7.38 -37.97
CA LEU A 306 11.37 7.11 -37.00
C LEU A 306 10.88 7.34 -35.57
N VAL A 307 10.11 8.41 -35.32
CA VAL A 307 9.50 8.69 -34.02
C VAL A 307 8.50 7.60 -33.63
N ILE A 308 7.63 7.17 -34.54
CA ILE A 308 6.67 6.08 -34.30
C ILE A 308 7.40 4.77 -34.01
N MET A 309 8.42 4.43 -34.77
CA MET A 309 9.24 3.24 -34.54
C MET A 309 9.97 3.31 -33.20
N ASN A 310 10.55 4.46 -32.88
CA ASN A 310 11.24 4.66 -31.61
C ASN A 310 10.29 4.43 -30.42
N ASN A 311 9.05 4.92 -30.50
CA ASN A 311 8.06 4.74 -29.44
C ASN A 311 7.53 3.29 -29.30
N LYS A 312 7.70 2.45 -30.33
CA LYS A 312 7.31 1.03 -30.29
C LYS A 312 8.43 0.09 -29.84
N TYR A 313 9.65 0.58 -29.70
CA TYR A 313 10.78 -0.22 -29.27
C TYR A 313 10.90 -0.15 -27.74
N PHE A 314 11.00 -1.31 -27.10
CA PHE A 314 11.14 -1.42 -25.64
C PHE A 314 12.28 -2.34 -25.27
N THR A 315 12.99 -1.95 -24.23
CA THR A 315 13.90 -2.80 -23.48
C THR A 315 13.45 -2.83 -22.04
N ILE A 316 13.30 -4.03 -21.48
CA ILE A 316 13.01 -4.24 -20.06
C ILE A 316 14.19 -5.02 -19.47
N LYS A 317 14.84 -4.43 -18.49
CA LYS A 317 15.94 -5.08 -17.76
C LYS A 317 15.51 -5.30 -16.32
N PHE A 318 15.67 -6.50 -15.84
CA PHE A 318 15.38 -6.89 -14.46
C PHE A 318 16.70 -6.98 -13.70
N TYR A 319 16.88 -6.11 -12.74
CA TYR A 319 18.04 -6.09 -11.84
C TYR A 319 17.71 -6.71 -10.48
N GLU A 320 18.65 -6.72 -9.55
CA GLU A 320 18.42 -7.29 -8.21
C GLU A 320 17.31 -6.57 -7.45
N ASN A 321 17.24 -5.23 -7.53
CA ASN A 321 16.32 -4.42 -6.73
C ASN A 321 15.27 -3.66 -7.55
N ASN A 322 15.43 -3.58 -8.89
CA ASN A 322 14.56 -2.77 -9.73
C ASN A 322 14.31 -3.38 -11.11
N ILE A 323 13.28 -2.87 -11.76
CA ILE A 323 12.97 -3.09 -13.17
C ILE A 323 13.30 -1.79 -13.90
N TYR A 324 14.15 -1.86 -14.89
CA TYR A 324 14.45 -0.75 -15.78
C TYR A 324 13.69 -0.92 -17.08
N LEU A 325 13.02 0.13 -17.50
CA LEU A 325 12.22 0.22 -18.72
C LEU A 325 12.79 1.32 -19.59
N GLN A 326 13.11 0.99 -20.82
CA GLN A 326 13.51 1.95 -21.82
C GLN A 326 12.57 1.85 -23.00
N SER A 327 11.91 2.95 -23.37
CA SER A 327 11.18 3.05 -24.64
C SER A 327 11.98 3.88 -25.61
N GLY A 328 12.21 3.32 -26.81
CA GLY A 328 13.00 3.93 -27.85
C GLY A 328 14.39 3.30 -28.00
N PHE A 329 14.83 3.18 -29.27
CA PHE A 329 16.15 2.67 -29.62
C PHE A 329 17.18 3.79 -29.79
N ILE A 330 16.73 5.02 -30.01
CA ILE A 330 17.61 6.20 -30.08
C ILE A 330 17.82 6.70 -28.66
N GLU A 331 19.01 6.50 -28.11
CA GLU A 331 19.33 6.74 -26.70
C GLU A 331 19.03 8.18 -26.24
N SER A 332 19.21 9.18 -27.13
CA SER A 332 18.93 10.59 -26.85
C SER A 332 17.44 10.93 -26.74
N PHE A 333 16.56 10.11 -27.31
CA PHE A 333 15.10 10.28 -27.31
C PHE A 333 14.38 9.16 -26.54
N ALA A 334 15.11 8.25 -25.92
CA ALA A 334 14.55 7.16 -25.17
C ALA A 334 14.01 7.66 -23.83
N ASN A 335 12.74 7.34 -23.55
CA ASN A 335 12.20 7.51 -22.21
C ASN A 335 12.71 6.38 -21.32
N LYS A 336 13.53 6.73 -20.35
CA LYS A 336 14.14 5.83 -19.38
C LYS A 336 13.38 5.92 -18.06
N PHE A 337 13.15 4.78 -17.43
CA PHE A 337 12.31 4.71 -16.25
C PHE A 337 12.70 3.48 -15.41
N SER A 338 12.85 3.66 -14.12
CA SER A 338 13.17 2.58 -13.19
C SER A 338 12.14 2.47 -12.09
N ILE A 339 11.76 1.24 -11.73
CA ILE A 339 10.83 0.94 -10.65
C ILE A 339 11.49 -0.03 -9.68
N ASN A 340 11.58 0.33 -8.40
CA ASN A 340 11.99 -0.61 -7.37
C ASN A 340 10.89 -1.68 -7.18
N TYR A 341 11.27 -2.95 -6.98
CA TYR A 341 10.29 -4.03 -6.73
C TYR A 341 9.44 -3.78 -5.48
N ARG A 342 9.96 -3.09 -4.48
CA ARG A 342 9.23 -2.72 -3.28
C ARG A 342 8.08 -1.76 -3.58
N SER A 343 8.29 -0.80 -4.49
CA SER A 343 7.26 0.15 -4.94
C SER A 343 6.31 -0.41 -5.99
N LEU A 344 6.65 -1.54 -6.62
CA LEU A 344 5.80 -2.22 -7.59
C LEU A 344 4.70 -3.02 -6.87
N ILE A 345 3.47 -2.59 -7.04
CA ILE A 345 2.32 -3.19 -6.35
C ILE A 345 1.88 -4.48 -7.03
N LYS A 346 1.74 -4.44 -8.35
CA LYS A 346 1.41 -5.61 -9.16
C LYS A 346 1.91 -5.47 -10.59
N MET A 347 2.13 -6.60 -11.25
CA MET A 347 2.32 -6.70 -12.68
C MET A 347 1.25 -7.61 -13.27
N GLU A 348 0.56 -7.13 -14.28
CA GLU A 348 -0.38 -7.94 -15.08
C GLU A 348 0.29 -8.27 -16.40
N ILE A 349 0.21 -9.54 -16.80
CA ILE A 349 0.82 -10.05 -18.03
C ILE A 349 -0.30 -10.73 -18.82
N TYR A 350 -0.62 -10.24 -19.99
CA TYR A 350 -1.68 -10.81 -20.82
C TYR A 350 -1.35 -10.68 -22.31
N ASP A 351 -2.02 -11.49 -23.12
CA ASP A 351 -1.97 -11.35 -24.56
C ASP A 351 -2.93 -10.24 -24.98
N GLY A 352 -2.42 -9.30 -25.74
CA GLY A 352 -3.19 -8.15 -26.20
C GLY A 352 -3.00 -7.92 -27.70
N ASN A 353 -4.06 -7.51 -28.36
CA ASN A 353 -4.00 -7.03 -29.72
C ASN A 353 -3.74 -5.52 -29.69
N TYR A 354 -2.63 -5.11 -30.28
CA TYR A 354 -2.38 -3.71 -30.55
C TYR A 354 -2.23 -3.57 -32.06
N ASP A 355 -3.15 -2.85 -32.70
CA ASP A 355 -3.10 -2.55 -34.14
C ASP A 355 -2.88 -3.79 -35.06
N THR A 356 -3.63 -4.86 -34.88
CA THR A 356 -3.55 -6.09 -35.70
C THR A 356 -2.44 -7.08 -35.36
N SER A 357 -1.53 -6.78 -34.42
CA SER A 357 -0.50 -7.73 -33.98
C SER A 357 -0.79 -8.29 -32.60
N VAL A 358 -0.71 -9.62 -32.46
CA VAL A 358 -0.78 -10.29 -31.13
C VAL A 358 0.57 -10.12 -30.44
N GLY A 359 0.57 -9.55 -29.26
CA GLY A 359 1.77 -9.35 -28.44
C GLY A 359 1.49 -9.57 -26.97
N THR A 360 2.53 -9.58 -26.15
CA THR A 360 2.38 -9.61 -24.70
C THR A 360 2.38 -8.21 -24.13
N VAL A 361 1.39 -7.94 -23.30
CA VAL A 361 1.21 -6.66 -22.61
C VAL A 361 1.65 -6.82 -21.16
N PHE A 362 2.53 -5.95 -20.74
CA PHE A 362 2.92 -5.79 -19.34
C PHE A 362 2.27 -4.53 -18.79
N GLN A 363 1.47 -4.69 -17.75
CA GLN A 363 0.86 -3.57 -17.08
C GLN A 363 1.36 -3.52 -15.63
N LEU A 364 2.15 -2.49 -15.33
CA LEU A 364 2.77 -2.28 -14.04
C LEU A 364 1.97 -1.24 -13.25
N LYS A 365 1.52 -1.59 -12.04
CA LYS A 365 0.99 -0.65 -11.06
C LYS A 365 2.04 -0.44 -9.98
N TYR A 366 2.49 0.79 -9.78
CA TYR A 366 3.56 1.14 -8.83
C TYR A 366 3.26 2.46 -8.13
N TYR A 367 3.92 2.68 -7.01
CA TYR A 367 3.85 3.92 -6.23
C TYR A 367 5.09 4.77 -6.49
N ASN A 368 4.92 6.07 -6.80
CA ASN A 368 6.01 6.97 -7.16
C ASN A 368 6.42 7.94 -6.04
N GLY A 369 5.95 7.70 -4.81
CA GLY A 369 6.21 8.58 -3.65
C GLY A 369 5.04 9.50 -3.32
N SER A 370 4.11 9.73 -4.24
CA SER A 370 2.92 10.55 -4.01
C SER A 370 1.62 9.88 -4.44
N LYS A 371 1.65 9.08 -5.50
CA LYS A 371 0.46 8.41 -6.03
C LYS A 371 0.79 7.09 -6.73
N PHE A 372 -0.24 6.25 -6.88
CA PHE A 372 -0.13 5.05 -7.71
C PHE A 372 -0.22 5.41 -9.19
N LEU A 373 0.72 4.92 -9.94
CA LEU A 373 0.78 5.06 -11.38
C LEU A 373 0.62 3.71 -12.07
N LYS A 374 0.17 3.76 -13.31
CA LYS A 374 0.03 2.61 -14.18
C LYS A 374 0.87 2.83 -15.43
N LYS A 375 1.77 1.90 -15.71
CA LYS A 375 2.58 1.90 -16.94
C LYS A 375 2.24 0.66 -17.74
N THR A 376 1.89 0.84 -19.00
CA THR A 376 1.64 -0.26 -19.93
C THR A 376 2.77 -0.33 -20.93
N VAL A 377 3.30 -1.53 -21.14
CA VAL A 377 4.37 -1.82 -22.09
C VAL A 377 3.90 -2.95 -23.00
N TYR A 378 3.98 -2.72 -24.30
CA TYR A 378 3.66 -3.71 -25.33
C TYR A 378 4.94 -4.35 -25.85
N CYS A 379 5.00 -5.66 -25.82
CA CYS A 379 6.08 -6.43 -26.43
C CYS A 379 5.51 -7.29 -27.54
N SER A 380 5.79 -6.95 -28.78
CA SER A 380 5.31 -7.69 -29.97
C SER A 380 5.91 -9.09 -30.09
N SER A 381 7.03 -9.33 -29.44
CA SER A 381 7.61 -10.67 -29.28
C SER A 381 8.50 -10.67 -28.03
N ILE A 382 8.35 -11.70 -27.21
CA ILE A 382 9.21 -11.93 -26.06
C ILE A 382 10.14 -13.08 -26.41
N ASP A 383 11.46 -12.81 -26.45
CA ASP A 383 12.47 -13.85 -26.64
C ASP A 383 12.73 -14.65 -25.35
N VAL A 384 12.06 -14.28 -24.26
CA VAL A 384 12.19 -14.89 -22.94
C VAL A 384 10.90 -15.61 -22.57
N PRO A 385 10.94 -16.88 -22.15
CA PRO A 385 9.76 -17.62 -21.68
C PRO A 385 9.09 -16.90 -20.53
N ARG A 386 7.75 -16.80 -20.55
CA ARG A 386 6.95 -16.14 -19.50
C ARG A 386 7.21 -16.72 -18.11
N GLU A 387 7.42 -18.03 -18.02
CA GLU A 387 7.68 -18.74 -16.78
C GLU A 387 8.94 -18.20 -16.07
N LYS A 388 9.97 -17.82 -16.84
CA LYS A 388 11.20 -17.21 -16.27
C LYS A 388 10.90 -15.83 -15.67
N ILE A 389 10.10 -15.02 -16.35
CA ILE A 389 9.71 -13.70 -15.86
C ILE A 389 8.88 -13.84 -14.59
N VAL A 390 7.87 -14.71 -14.61
CA VAL A 390 6.99 -14.97 -13.46
C VAL A 390 7.78 -15.51 -12.27
N SER A 391 8.67 -16.48 -12.50
CA SER A 391 9.53 -17.03 -11.47
C SER A 391 10.44 -15.97 -10.84
N LEU A 392 11.00 -15.07 -11.66
CA LEU A 392 11.81 -13.96 -11.16
C LEU A 392 10.95 -12.98 -10.32
N LEU A 393 9.81 -12.56 -10.82
CA LEU A 393 8.89 -11.65 -10.13
C LEU A 393 8.37 -12.25 -8.82
N TYR A 394 8.08 -13.55 -8.82
CA TYR A 394 7.69 -14.28 -7.61
C TYR A 394 8.80 -14.25 -6.54
N LYS A 395 10.06 -14.52 -6.95
CA LYS A 395 11.22 -14.40 -6.05
C LYS A 395 11.38 -12.98 -5.48
N LYS A 396 11.00 -11.95 -6.26
CA LYS A 396 11.03 -10.54 -5.85
C LYS A 396 9.73 -10.10 -5.14
N LYS A 397 8.86 -11.04 -4.77
CA LYS A 397 7.58 -10.79 -4.06
C LYS A 397 6.65 -9.81 -4.77
N VAL A 398 6.68 -9.82 -6.10
CA VAL A 398 5.78 -9.03 -6.94
C VAL A 398 4.51 -9.84 -7.21
N LEU A 399 3.36 -9.22 -6.97
CA LEU A 399 2.07 -9.80 -7.31
C LEU A 399 1.90 -9.84 -8.82
N VAL A 400 1.88 -11.05 -9.40
CA VAL A 400 1.64 -11.25 -10.84
C VAL A 400 0.21 -11.75 -11.02
N ARG A 401 -0.53 -11.14 -11.96
CA ARG A 401 -1.87 -11.57 -12.36
C ARG A 401 -1.92 -11.80 -13.86
N TYR A 402 -2.68 -12.82 -14.24
CA TYR A 402 -3.10 -13.07 -15.59
C TYR A 402 -4.58 -12.70 -15.67
N PRO A 403 -4.96 -11.55 -16.20
CA PRO A 403 -6.37 -11.29 -16.50
C PRO A 403 -6.80 -12.30 -17.58
N ASN A 404 -7.89 -12.98 -17.32
CA ASN A 404 -8.54 -13.91 -18.25
C ASN A 404 -9.05 -13.16 -19.47
#